data_0162fdef6255a546bc100fd4e998ca00
#
_entry.id   0162fdef6255a546bc100fd4e998ca00
#
_cell.length_a   1.000
_cell.length_b   1.000
_cell.length_c   1.000
_cell.angle_alpha   90.00
_cell.angle_beta   90.00
_cell.angle_gamma   90.00
#
_symmetry.space_group_name_H-M   'P 1'
#
loop_
_entity.id
_entity.type
_entity.pdbx_description
1 polymer ?
#
loop_
_entity_poly.entity_id
_entity_poly.type
_entity_poly.pdbx_seq_one_letter_code
_entity_poly.pdbx_strand_id
1 'polypeptide(L)'
;MNSALVYRIETKNGDGLYIDDIGILDSPTKKTEGAPSHRPFPQRNLQNFLFDRTTDRKSYIFGFRTKKQATNWIKNPQDFEFLSKNYVLSLYHVDDKYITEDKNQLVFNITKAKLIKQYPLKNIQPFGFHTIIDKFKNIFNFISRSNLSNV
;
A
#
# COMPACT_ATOMS: atom_id res chain seq x y z
N MET A 1 -8.44 7.22 -25.12
CA MET A 1 -7.42 6.44 -24.35
C MET A 1 -7.94 6.33 -22.95
N ASN A 2 -7.99 5.12 -22.41
CA ASN A 2 -8.41 4.91 -21.02
C ASN A 2 -7.22 5.17 -20.10
N SER A 3 -7.49 5.72 -18.94
CA SER A 3 -6.49 6.00 -17.90
C SER A 3 -7.00 5.58 -16.53
N ALA A 4 -6.09 5.34 -15.62
CA ALA A 4 -6.41 4.85 -14.30
C ALA A 4 -5.71 5.65 -13.20
N LEU A 5 -6.30 5.58 -12.01
CA LEU A 5 -5.69 6.03 -10.77
C LEU A 5 -4.95 4.86 -10.12
N VAL A 6 -3.73 5.13 -9.69
CA VAL A 6 -2.86 4.15 -9.04
C VAL A 6 -2.42 4.70 -7.68
N TYR A 7 -2.52 3.88 -6.66
CA TYR A 7 -2.09 4.19 -5.29
C TYR A 7 -0.78 3.48 -4.97
N ARG A 8 0.14 4.17 -4.31
CA ARG A 8 1.42 3.61 -3.89
C ARG A 8 1.83 4.15 -2.52
N ILE A 9 2.31 3.26 -1.66
CA ILE A 9 2.94 3.66 -0.40
C ILE A 9 4.44 3.83 -0.66
N GLU A 10 4.95 5.05 -0.42
CA GLU A 10 6.33 5.43 -0.69
C GLU A 10 6.76 6.60 0.18
N THR A 11 8.05 6.91 0.22
CA THR A 11 8.54 8.17 0.79
C THR A 11 8.08 9.36 -0.05
N LYS A 12 8.22 10.57 0.45
CA LYS A 12 7.95 11.79 -0.34
C LYS A 12 8.80 11.90 -1.60
N ASN A 13 9.95 11.24 -1.62
CA ASN A 13 10.88 11.22 -2.76
C ASN A 13 10.58 10.09 -3.77
N GLY A 14 9.58 9.23 -3.49
CA GLY A 14 9.19 8.16 -4.39
C GLY A 14 9.81 6.78 -4.09
N ASP A 15 10.62 6.66 -3.02
CA ASP A 15 11.20 5.37 -2.65
C ASP A 15 10.12 4.47 -2.03
N GLY A 16 10.00 3.24 -2.54
CA GLY A 16 9.04 2.25 -2.04
C GLY A 16 9.46 1.63 -0.70
N LEU A 17 8.61 0.71 -0.21
CA LEU A 17 8.86 -0.03 1.04
C LEU A 17 9.99 -1.07 0.92
N TYR A 18 10.34 -1.46 -0.28
CA TYR A 18 11.41 -2.40 -0.58
C TYR A 18 12.52 -1.69 -1.31
N ILE A 19 13.74 -1.90 -0.84
CA ILE A 19 14.95 -1.33 -1.42
C ILE A 19 15.52 -2.43 -2.30
N ASP A 20 15.21 -2.40 -3.60
CA ASP A 20 15.73 -3.33 -4.59
C ASP A 20 16.64 -2.57 -5.55
N ASP A 21 17.86 -3.04 -5.66
CA ASP A 21 18.84 -2.50 -6.61
C ASP A 21 18.60 -2.96 -8.06
N ILE A 22 17.72 -3.96 -8.28
CA ILE A 22 17.67 -4.70 -9.55
C ILE A 22 16.26 -4.79 -10.15
N GLY A 23 15.28 -4.06 -9.61
CA GLY A 23 13.93 -3.98 -10.19
C GLY A 23 12.92 -4.97 -9.61
N ILE A 24 11.78 -5.13 -10.30
CA ILE A 24 10.55 -5.74 -9.76
C ILE A 24 10.68 -7.25 -9.48
N LEU A 25 11.60 -7.95 -10.14
CA LEU A 25 11.65 -9.41 -10.14
C LEU A 25 12.40 -10.02 -8.97
N ASP A 26 13.31 -9.28 -8.39
CA ASP A 26 14.14 -9.84 -7.34
C ASP A 26 13.40 -9.77 -6.01
N SER A 27 13.56 -10.82 -5.21
CA SER A 27 13.15 -10.78 -3.82
C SER A 27 13.85 -9.60 -3.16
N PRO A 28 13.12 -8.75 -2.44
CA PRO A 28 13.70 -7.57 -1.81
C PRO A 28 14.82 -8.03 -0.86
N THR A 29 16.05 -7.68 -1.17
CA THR A 29 17.21 -7.97 -0.32
C THR A 29 17.18 -7.12 0.94
N LYS A 30 16.55 -5.97 0.85
CA LYS A 30 16.31 -5.06 1.98
C LYS A 30 14.88 -4.53 1.93
N LYS A 31 14.26 -4.47 3.07
CA LYS A 31 12.97 -3.81 3.26
C LYS A 31 13.08 -2.78 4.37
N THR A 32 12.25 -1.75 4.27
CA THR A 32 12.09 -0.78 5.35
C THR A 32 11.49 -1.47 6.58
N GLU A 33 11.91 -1.05 7.77
CA GLU A 33 11.27 -1.47 9.01
C GLU A 33 9.76 -1.16 8.96
N GLY A 34 8.94 -2.08 9.44
CA GLY A 34 7.47 -2.00 9.33
C GLY A 34 6.90 -2.40 7.96
N ALA A 35 7.74 -2.62 6.94
CA ALA A 35 7.25 -3.14 5.67
C ALA A 35 6.79 -4.60 5.81
N PRO A 36 5.69 -5.00 5.13
CA PRO A 36 5.27 -6.39 5.08
C PRO A 36 6.40 -7.31 4.60
N SER A 37 6.45 -8.56 5.09
CA SER A 37 7.51 -9.51 4.71
C SER A 37 7.53 -9.80 3.21
N HIS A 38 6.36 -9.72 2.57
CA HIS A 38 6.21 -10.01 1.15
C HIS A 38 5.28 -9.02 0.48
N ARG A 39 5.55 -8.72 -0.80
CA ARG A 39 4.53 -8.14 -1.70
C ARG A 39 3.38 -9.15 -1.84
N PRO A 40 2.16 -8.70 -2.19
CA PRO A 40 1.12 -9.65 -2.57
C PRO A 40 1.63 -10.59 -3.67
N PHE A 41 1.34 -11.89 -3.57
CA PHE A 41 1.82 -12.85 -4.56
C PHE A 41 1.20 -12.55 -5.93
N PRO A 42 2.00 -12.35 -7.01
CA PRO A 42 1.48 -11.99 -8.31
C PRO A 42 0.72 -13.15 -8.94
N GLN A 43 -0.43 -12.85 -9.55
CA GLN A 43 -1.24 -13.81 -10.28
C GLN A 43 -0.85 -13.84 -11.78
N ARG A 44 -1.43 -14.77 -12.52
CA ARG A 44 -1.02 -15.16 -13.87
C ARG A 44 -0.61 -14.01 -14.82
N ASN A 45 -1.44 -12.98 -14.97
CA ASN A 45 -1.14 -11.89 -15.90
C ASN A 45 0.10 -11.10 -15.48
N LEU A 46 0.18 -10.78 -14.20
CA LEU A 46 1.29 -10.05 -13.65
C LEU A 46 2.56 -10.90 -13.62
N GLN A 47 2.45 -12.23 -13.36
CA GLN A 47 3.58 -13.14 -13.47
C GLN A 47 4.14 -13.16 -14.90
N ASN A 48 3.30 -13.29 -15.92
CA ASN A 48 3.75 -13.30 -17.30
C ASN A 48 4.53 -12.02 -17.65
N PHE A 49 4.02 -10.86 -17.24
CA PHE A 49 4.71 -9.59 -17.43
C PHE A 49 6.06 -9.58 -16.70
N LEU A 50 6.10 -10.03 -15.45
CA LEU A 50 7.32 -10.02 -14.63
C LEU A 50 8.41 -10.98 -15.15
N PHE A 51 8.02 -12.05 -15.85
CA PHE A 51 8.95 -13.01 -16.46
C PHE A 51 9.28 -12.72 -17.93
N ASP A 52 8.62 -11.75 -18.55
CA ASP A 52 8.93 -11.33 -19.91
C ASP A 52 10.29 -10.59 -19.95
N ARG A 53 11.27 -11.20 -20.59
CA ARG A 53 12.62 -10.66 -20.71
C ARG A 53 12.75 -9.52 -21.72
N THR A 54 11.73 -9.30 -22.54
CA THR A 54 11.75 -8.27 -23.61
C THR A 54 11.29 -6.91 -23.09
N THR A 55 10.60 -6.86 -21.96
CA THR A 55 10.08 -5.62 -21.39
C THR A 55 11.15 -4.88 -20.56
N ASP A 56 11.31 -3.59 -20.77
CA ASP A 56 12.10 -2.73 -19.88
C ASP A 56 11.38 -2.57 -18.54
N ARG A 57 11.74 -3.43 -17.58
CA ARG A 57 11.10 -3.49 -16.27
C ARG A 57 11.64 -2.49 -15.25
N LYS A 58 12.77 -1.86 -15.53
CA LYS A 58 13.41 -0.90 -14.61
C LYS A 58 12.53 0.30 -14.31
N SER A 59 11.69 0.68 -15.27
CA SER A 59 10.75 1.80 -15.13
C SER A 59 9.42 1.40 -14.50
N TYR A 60 9.17 0.11 -14.25
CA TYR A 60 7.93 -0.38 -13.68
C TYR A 60 8.06 -0.60 -12.19
N ILE A 61 7.09 -0.08 -11.44
CA ILE A 61 7.04 -0.16 -9.98
C ILE A 61 5.68 -0.68 -9.52
N PHE A 62 5.62 -1.27 -8.33
CA PHE A 62 4.39 -1.78 -7.74
C PHE A 62 3.47 -0.68 -7.24
N GLY A 63 2.18 -0.92 -7.40
CA GLY A 63 1.10 -0.09 -6.91
C GLY A 63 -0.20 -0.88 -6.72
N PHE A 64 -1.27 -0.16 -6.47
CA PHE A 64 -2.59 -0.71 -6.17
C PHE A 64 -3.68 0.07 -6.90
N ARG A 65 -4.75 -0.60 -7.30
CA ARG A 65 -5.93 0.04 -7.94
C ARG A 65 -6.72 0.89 -6.99
N THR A 66 -6.75 0.52 -5.73
CA THR A 66 -7.55 1.19 -4.72
C THR A 66 -6.73 1.54 -3.48
N LYS A 67 -7.12 2.63 -2.83
CA LYS A 67 -6.60 2.99 -1.52
C LYS A 67 -6.74 1.85 -0.52
N LYS A 68 -7.86 1.14 -0.54
CA LYS A 68 -8.14 0.00 0.34
C LYS A 68 -7.13 -1.13 0.15
N GLN A 69 -6.79 -1.47 -1.10
CA GLN A 69 -5.76 -2.49 -1.36
C GLN A 69 -4.40 -2.08 -0.80
N ALA A 70 -3.98 -0.82 -1.04
CA ALA A 70 -2.72 -0.30 -0.55
C ALA A 70 -2.62 -0.33 0.98
N THR A 71 -3.67 0.11 1.67
CA THR A 71 -3.67 0.19 3.14
C THR A 71 -3.89 -1.17 3.82
N ASN A 72 -4.69 -2.06 3.23
CA ASN A 72 -4.92 -3.39 3.78
C ASN A 72 -3.70 -4.33 3.63
N TRP A 73 -2.75 -3.97 2.79
CA TRP A 73 -1.52 -4.72 2.64
C TRP A 73 -0.66 -4.67 3.92
N ILE A 74 -0.67 -3.55 4.63
CA ILE A 74 0.00 -3.41 5.94
C ILE A 74 -0.99 -3.87 7.02
N LYS A 75 -0.87 -5.13 7.41
CA LYS A 75 -1.84 -5.79 8.31
C LYS A 75 -1.62 -5.47 9.78
N ASN A 76 -0.38 -5.16 10.17
CA ASN A 76 -0.03 -4.91 11.56
C ASN A 76 -0.20 -3.41 11.88
N PRO A 77 -0.99 -3.05 12.91
CA PRO A 77 -1.16 -1.66 13.33
C PRO A 77 0.14 -0.95 13.70
N GLN A 78 1.04 -1.66 14.36
CA GLN A 78 2.32 -1.09 14.79
C GLN A 78 3.22 -0.76 13.59
N ASP A 79 3.25 -1.65 12.58
CA ASP A 79 3.97 -1.41 11.33
C ASP A 79 3.39 -0.21 10.59
N PHE A 80 2.05 -0.10 10.56
CA PHE A 80 1.39 1.04 9.94
C PHE A 80 1.71 2.36 10.65
N GLU A 81 1.70 2.36 11.98
CA GLU A 81 2.08 3.52 12.79
C GLU A 81 3.53 3.93 12.52
N PHE A 82 4.44 2.96 12.51
CA PHE A 82 5.86 3.20 12.20
C PHE A 82 6.03 3.82 10.81
N LEU A 83 5.44 3.23 9.78
CA LEU A 83 5.53 3.71 8.41
C LEU A 83 4.88 5.10 8.24
N SER A 84 3.84 5.40 9.01
CA SER A 84 3.12 6.67 8.90
C SER A 84 3.98 7.90 9.25
N LYS A 85 5.12 7.71 9.89
CA LYS A 85 6.06 8.79 10.23
C LYS A 85 6.80 9.33 9.00
N ASN A 86 7.15 8.44 8.06
CA ASN A 86 8.04 8.79 6.95
C ASN A 86 7.45 8.52 5.56
N TYR A 87 6.31 7.80 5.49
CA TYR A 87 5.69 7.38 4.24
C TYR A 87 4.39 8.13 3.97
N VAL A 88 4.06 8.21 2.71
CA VAL A 88 2.85 8.82 2.18
C VAL A 88 2.12 7.81 1.29
N LEU A 89 0.82 8.02 1.10
CA LEU A 89 0.07 7.36 0.05
C LEU A 89 0.02 8.30 -1.16
N SER A 90 0.78 7.97 -2.18
CA SER A 90 0.81 8.71 -3.45
C SER A 90 -0.31 8.23 -4.36
N LEU A 91 -0.91 9.17 -5.07
CA LEU A 91 -1.91 8.95 -6.10
C LEU A 91 -1.33 9.38 -7.45
N TYR A 92 -1.28 8.44 -8.38
CA TYR A 92 -0.81 8.65 -9.74
C TYR A 92 -1.94 8.51 -10.75
N HIS A 93 -1.86 9.27 -11.84
CA HIS A 93 -2.64 9.09 -13.05
C HIS A 93 -1.77 8.45 -14.11
N VAL A 94 -2.23 7.33 -14.69
CA VAL A 94 -1.44 6.52 -15.63
C VAL A 94 -2.33 6.04 -16.76
N ASP A 95 -1.86 6.09 -18.01
CA ASP A 95 -2.59 5.47 -19.12
C ASP A 95 -2.59 3.94 -18.98
N ASP A 96 -3.73 3.29 -19.23
CA ASP A 96 -3.92 1.86 -19.04
C ASP A 96 -2.90 0.97 -19.76
N LYS A 97 -2.41 1.43 -20.92
CA LYS A 97 -1.37 0.70 -21.67
C LYS A 97 -0.03 0.56 -20.95
N TYR A 98 0.19 1.35 -19.91
CA TYR A 98 1.38 1.32 -19.05
C TYR A 98 1.14 0.63 -17.71
N ILE A 99 0.04 -0.10 -17.58
CA ILE A 99 -0.34 -0.82 -16.37
C ILE A 99 -0.50 -2.30 -16.70
N THR A 100 0.04 -3.14 -15.85
CA THR A 100 -0.26 -4.58 -15.83
C THR A 100 -0.70 -4.97 -14.44
N GLU A 101 -1.83 -5.66 -14.30
CA GLU A 101 -2.44 -5.90 -13.01
C GLU A 101 -2.98 -7.31 -12.82
N ASP A 102 -3.12 -7.67 -11.58
CA ASP A 102 -3.97 -8.75 -11.11
C ASP A 102 -5.01 -8.20 -10.11
N LYS A 103 -5.77 -9.10 -9.46
CA LYS A 103 -6.81 -8.65 -8.50
C LYS A 103 -6.26 -8.01 -7.22
N ASN A 104 -4.98 -8.21 -6.90
CA ASN A 104 -4.39 -7.81 -5.62
C ASN A 104 -3.49 -6.59 -5.73
N GLN A 105 -2.84 -6.42 -6.86
CA GLN A 105 -1.81 -5.40 -7.08
C GLN A 105 -1.63 -5.14 -8.57
N LEU A 106 -0.86 -4.13 -8.88
CA LEU A 106 -0.46 -3.81 -10.25
C LEU A 106 1.01 -3.37 -10.31
N VAL A 107 1.55 -3.35 -11.51
CA VAL A 107 2.77 -2.61 -11.83
C VAL A 107 2.45 -1.54 -12.87
N PHE A 108 3.13 -0.42 -12.78
CA PHE A 108 2.95 0.67 -13.72
C PHE A 108 4.27 1.36 -14.04
N ASN A 109 4.36 1.92 -15.24
CA ASN A 109 5.56 2.63 -15.66
C ASN A 109 5.59 4.01 -15.01
N ILE A 110 6.53 4.21 -14.08
CA ILE A 110 6.64 5.47 -13.32
C ILE A 110 7.02 6.67 -14.21
N THR A 111 7.78 6.43 -15.29
CA THR A 111 8.19 7.52 -16.21
C THR A 111 7.03 8.02 -17.08
N LYS A 112 5.92 7.27 -17.13
CA LYS A 112 4.69 7.59 -17.86
C LYS A 112 3.53 7.95 -16.93
N ALA A 113 3.80 8.00 -15.64
CA ALA A 113 2.83 8.34 -14.61
C ALA A 113 2.93 9.82 -14.23
N LYS A 114 1.79 10.41 -13.89
CA LYS A 114 1.72 11.77 -13.35
C LYS A 114 1.31 11.69 -11.88
N LEU A 115 2.18 12.14 -10.99
CA LEU A 115 1.83 12.30 -9.58
C LEU A 115 0.74 13.37 -9.45
N ILE A 116 -0.41 13.01 -8.87
CA ILE A 116 -1.54 13.90 -8.64
C ILE A 116 -1.49 14.49 -7.24
N LYS A 117 -1.29 13.62 -6.24
CA LYS A 117 -1.35 14.00 -4.84
C LYS A 117 -0.63 13.01 -3.95
N GLN A 118 -0.14 13.50 -2.83
CA GLN A 118 0.39 12.69 -1.73
C GLN A 118 -0.41 12.97 -0.47
N TYR A 119 -0.84 11.89 0.17
CA TYR A 119 -1.58 11.93 1.44
C TYR A 119 -0.67 11.43 2.55
N PRO A 120 -0.49 12.18 3.66
CA PRO A 120 0.21 11.68 4.83
C PRO A 120 -0.43 10.35 5.29
N LEU A 121 0.37 9.30 5.40
CA LEU A 121 -0.14 7.97 5.75
C LEU A 121 -0.83 7.96 7.12
N LYS A 122 -0.35 8.78 8.06
CA LYS A 122 -0.96 8.98 9.39
C LYS A 122 -2.41 9.45 9.37
N ASN A 123 -2.85 10.09 8.28
CA ASN A 123 -4.24 10.56 8.13
C ASN A 123 -5.14 9.51 7.48
N ILE A 124 -4.58 8.34 7.15
CA ILE A 124 -5.26 7.28 6.45
C ILE A 124 -5.41 6.13 7.44
N GLN A 125 -6.62 5.93 7.94
CA GLN A 125 -6.88 4.76 8.79
C GLN A 125 -6.98 3.52 7.90
N PRO A 126 -6.21 2.45 8.19
CA PRO A 126 -6.39 1.17 7.53
C PRO A 126 -7.81 0.66 7.76
N PHE A 127 -8.44 0.17 6.70
CA PHE A 127 -9.74 -0.50 6.80
C PHE A 127 -9.62 -1.70 7.75
N GLY A 128 -10.40 -1.71 8.84
CA GLY A 128 -10.40 -2.79 9.83
C GLY A 128 -9.95 -2.38 11.24
N PHE A 129 -9.21 -1.27 11.40
CA PHE A 129 -8.80 -0.80 12.74
C PHE A 129 -9.94 -0.10 13.50
N HIS A 130 -10.91 0.49 12.82
CA HIS A 130 -12.10 1.05 13.46
C HIS A 130 -12.85 0.03 14.32
N THR A 131 -12.93 -1.23 13.87
CA THR A 131 -13.71 -2.26 14.57
C THR A 131 -13.08 -2.66 15.90
N ILE A 132 -11.77 -2.55 16.06
CA ILE A 132 -11.08 -2.93 17.30
C ILE A 132 -11.11 -1.77 18.27
N ILE A 133 -10.79 -0.55 17.85
CA ILE A 133 -10.80 0.64 18.72
C ILE A 133 -12.22 0.97 19.18
N ASP A 134 -13.22 0.86 18.29
CA ASP A 134 -14.62 1.09 18.65
C ASP A 134 -15.19 0.00 19.57
N LYS A 135 -14.76 -1.26 19.42
CA LYS A 135 -15.07 -2.32 20.38
C LYS A 135 -14.47 -2.03 21.76
N PHE A 136 -13.22 -1.61 21.84
CA PHE A 136 -12.59 -1.26 23.11
C PHE A 136 -13.23 0.00 23.73
N LYS A 137 -13.52 1.04 22.98
CA LYS A 137 -14.24 2.23 23.47
C LYS A 137 -15.62 1.87 24.00
N ASN A 138 -16.35 1.01 23.32
CA ASN A 138 -17.67 0.56 23.76
C ASN A 138 -17.60 -0.29 25.05
N ILE A 139 -16.58 -1.13 25.20
CA ILE A 139 -16.34 -1.91 26.42
C ILE A 139 -15.98 -0.98 27.59
N PHE A 140 -15.11 -0.01 27.39
CA PHE A 140 -14.75 0.99 28.42
C PHE A 140 -15.94 1.84 28.85
N ASN A 141 -16.77 2.28 27.90
CA ASN A 141 -18.00 3.05 28.19
C ASN A 141 -19.04 2.19 28.91
N PHE A 142 -19.09 0.90 28.66
CA PHE A 142 -20.00 -0.02 29.37
C PHE A 142 -19.54 -0.22 30.81
N ILE A 143 -18.24 -0.44 31.04
CA ILE A 143 -17.67 -0.65 32.40
C ILE A 143 -17.80 0.63 33.24
N SER A 144 -17.58 1.81 32.67
CA SER A 144 -17.72 3.06 33.41
C SER A 144 -19.19 3.40 33.78
N ARG A 145 -20.17 2.95 33.00
CA ARG A 145 -21.59 3.10 33.33
C ARG A 145 -22.09 2.11 34.38
N SER A 146 -21.54 0.89 34.40
CA SER A 146 -21.91 -0.10 35.41
C SER A 146 -21.37 0.21 36.81
N ASN A 147 -20.31 1.00 36.91
CA ASN A 147 -19.73 1.42 38.21
C ASN A 147 -20.43 2.65 38.81
N LEU A 148 -21.31 3.35 38.08
CA LEU A 148 -22.08 4.48 38.55
C LEU A 148 -23.50 4.14 39.06
N SER A 149 -23.92 2.87 38.91
CA SER A 149 -25.24 2.39 39.36
C SER A 149 -25.24 1.69 40.69
N ASN A 150 -24.09 1.66 41.40
CA ASN A 150 -23.93 1.00 42.70
C ASN A 150 -23.50 1.97 43.84
N VAL A 151 -23.93 3.23 43.74
CA VAL A 151 -23.81 4.21 44.82
C VAL A 151 -25.18 4.71 45.21
#